data_048ab27244e64160064e576b7736e1c5
#
_entry.id   048ab27244e64160064e576b7736e1c5
#
_cell.length_a   1.000
_cell.length_b   1.000
_cell.length_c   1.000
_cell.angle_alpha   90.00
_cell.angle_beta   90.00
_cell.angle_gamma   90.00
#
_symmetry.space_group_name_H-M   'P 1'
#
loop_
_entity.id
_entity.type
_entity.pdbx_description
1 polymer ?
#
loop_
_entity_poly.entity_id
_entity_poly.type
_entity_poly.pdbx_seq_one_letter_code
_entity_poly.pdbx_strand_id
1 'polypeptide(L)'
;KASAAENGGDIFRAAEMKYICEQTILEQDPEGKGNWIMAGDFNAVTRADNWHLGRPDDDKAFLLNDYVRSQTPYIDLIEKWYPGEYQKSTFSGRRIDFIYMTESLFSRVTEARTIHDGFATASRDPRKLNNFCNPSDHYPIAVTLEL
;
A
#
# COMPACT_ATOMS: atom_id res chain seq x y z
N LYS A 1 12.88 -14.18 6.12
CA LYS A 1 12.17 -12.92 5.85
C LYS A 1 12.90 -12.16 4.74
N ALA A 2 12.29 -12.01 3.59
CA ALA A 2 12.79 -11.19 2.48
C ALA A 2 12.48 -9.69 2.74
N SER A 3 12.93 -9.18 3.89
CA SER A 3 12.53 -7.84 4.35
C SER A 3 13.54 -6.74 4.01
N ALA A 4 14.78 -7.11 3.67
CA ALA A 4 15.82 -6.14 3.39
C ALA A 4 16.15 -6.11 1.89
N ALA A 5 16.34 -4.91 1.34
CA ALA A 5 16.67 -4.70 -0.07
C ALA A 5 18.01 -5.38 -0.45
N GLU A 6 19.00 -5.31 0.45
CA GLU A 6 20.31 -5.94 0.25
C GLU A 6 20.27 -7.45 0.14
N ASN A 7 19.21 -8.09 0.61
CA ASN A 7 18.98 -9.54 0.49
C ASN A 7 18.04 -9.90 -0.68
N GLY A 8 17.84 -9.00 -1.62
CA GLY A 8 16.92 -9.19 -2.74
C GLY A 8 15.44 -9.13 -2.35
N GLY A 9 15.13 -8.58 -1.18
CA GLY A 9 13.77 -8.53 -0.64
C GLY A 9 12.76 -7.84 -1.57
N ASP A 10 13.17 -6.77 -2.24
CA ASP A 10 12.30 -6.05 -3.18
C ASP A 10 11.95 -6.91 -4.41
N ILE A 11 12.94 -7.64 -4.94
CA ILE A 11 12.73 -8.55 -6.08
C ILE A 11 11.82 -9.70 -5.67
N PHE A 12 12.05 -10.27 -4.48
CA PHE A 12 11.26 -11.37 -3.96
C PHE A 12 9.80 -10.96 -3.75
N ARG A 13 9.55 -9.81 -3.10
CA ARG A 13 8.18 -9.28 -2.89
C ARG A 13 7.45 -9.00 -4.21
N ALA A 14 8.16 -8.48 -5.22
CA ALA A 14 7.58 -8.28 -6.54
C ALA A 14 7.20 -9.62 -7.21
N ALA A 15 8.02 -10.66 -7.06
CA ALA A 15 7.71 -12.00 -7.56
C ALA A 15 6.53 -12.65 -6.82
N GLU A 16 6.45 -12.51 -5.50
CA GLU A 16 5.30 -12.97 -4.72
C GLU A 16 4.01 -12.26 -5.14
N MET A 17 4.05 -10.92 -5.31
CA MET A 17 2.89 -10.15 -5.75
C MET A 17 2.43 -10.57 -7.15
N LYS A 18 3.37 -10.78 -8.06
CA LYS A 18 3.07 -11.31 -9.40
C LYS A 18 2.32 -12.63 -9.29
N TYR A 19 2.85 -13.58 -8.53
CA TYR A 19 2.22 -14.88 -8.32
C TYR A 19 0.80 -14.74 -7.74
N ILE A 20 0.61 -13.91 -6.71
CA ILE A 20 -0.71 -13.66 -6.11
C ILE A 20 -1.69 -13.13 -7.15
N CYS A 21 -1.31 -12.11 -7.93
CA CYS A 21 -2.19 -11.53 -8.94
C CYS A 21 -2.51 -12.53 -10.07
N GLU A 22 -1.54 -13.32 -10.51
CA GLU A 22 -1.72 -14.36 -11.54
C GLU A 22 -2.68 -15.47 -11.09
N GLN A 23 -2.66 -15.83 -9.79
CA GLN A 23 -3.55 -16.87 -9.23
C GLN A 23 -4.90 -16.34 -8.75
N THR A 24 -5.15 -15.05 -8.84
CA THR A 24 -6.39 -14.43 -8.36
C THR A 24 -7.04 -13.58 -9.46
N ILE A 25 -6.87 -12.28 -9.43
CA ILE A 25 -7.59 -11.36 -10.30
C ILE A 25 -7.31 -11.59 -11.79
N LEU A 26 -6.05 -11.87 -12.16
CA LEU A 26 -5.69 -12.07 -13.57
C LEU A 26 -6.25 -13.38 -14.15
N GLU A 27 -6.44 -14.41 -13.31
CA GLU A 27 -7.08 -15.66 -13.70
C GLU A 27 -8.60 -15.51 -13.80
N GLN A 28 -9.23 -14.83 -12.82
CA GLN A 28 -10.69 -14.83 -12.65
C GLN A 28 -11.37 -13.62 -13.28
N ASP A 29 -10.71 -12.48 -13.31
CA ASP A 29 -11.28 -11.21 -13.80
C ASP A 29 -10.20 -10.25 -14.31
N PRO A 30 -9.50 -10.60 -15.40
CA PRO A 30 -8.37 -9.81 -15.91
C PRO A 30 -8.78 -8.40 -16.38
N GLU A 31 -10.05 -8.17 -16.64
CA GLU A 31 -10.60 -6.86 -17.03
C GLU A 31 -11.03 -6.02 -15.82
N GLY A 32 -11.05 -6.60 -14.60
CA GLY A 32 -11.42 -5.90 -13.36
C GLY A 32 -12.87 -5.43 -13.31
N LYS A 33 -13.79 -6.19 -13.91
CA LYS A 33 -15.23 -5.86 -13.91
C LYS A 33 -15.91 -6.15 -12.57
N GLY A 34 -15.36 -7.07 -11.81
CA GLY A 34 -15.83 -7.46 -10.48
C GLY A 34 -15.30 -6.56 -9.37
N ASN A 35 -15.73 -6.87 -8.16
CA ASN A 35 -15.39 -6.13 -6.95
C ASN A 35 -14.21 -6.82 -6.24
N TRP A 36 -13.00 -6.35 -6.52
CA TRP A 36 -11.78 -6.88 -5.92
C TRP A 36 -11.11 -5.87 -5.02
N ILE A 37 -10.61 -6.33 -3.88
CA ILE A 37 -9.76 -5.57 -2.97
C ILE A 37 -8.53 -6.40 -2.64
N MET A 38 -7.37 -5.76 -2.66
CA MET A 38 -6.11 -6.27 -2.14
C MET A 38 -5.53 -5.23 -1.19
N ALA A 39 -5.31 -5.58 0.08
CA ALA A 39 -4.85 -4.63 1.09
C ALA A 39 -3.76 -5.25 1.97
N GLY A 40 -2.82 -4.42 2.42
CA GLY A 40 -1.76 -4.85 3.34
C GLY A 40 -0.55 -3.93 3.39
N ASP A 41 0.42 -4.33 4.21
CA ASP A 41 1.79 -3.81 4.19
C ASP A 41 2.58 -4.52 3.09
N PHE A 42 2.90 -3.81 2.04
CA PHE A 42 3.64 -4.35 0.89
C PHE A 42 5.15 -4.16 1.00
N ASN A 43 5.61 -3.39 2.01
CA ASN A 43 7.02 -3.05 2.18
C ASN A 43 7.68 -2.54 0.87
N ALA A 44 6.92 -1.86 0.06
CA ALA A 44 7.29 -1.32 -1.25
C ALA A 44 6.77 0.10 -1.39
N VAL A 45 7.39 0.90 -2.24
CA VAL A 45 6.95 2.27 -2.55
C VAL A 45 6.44 2.37 -3.98
N THR A 46 5.69 3.42 -4.30
CA THR A 46 5.16 3.65 -5.64
C THR A 46 5.85 4.81 -6.33
N ARG A 47 6.01 4.74 -7.66
CA ARG A 47 6.52 5.85 -8.48
C ARG A 47 5.63 7.08 -8.44
N ALA A 48 4.33 6.89 -8.20
CA ALA A 48 3.41 8.01 -8.04
C ALA A 48 3.81 8.95 -6.89
N ASP A 49 4.50 8.43 -5.88
CA ASP A 49 5.00 9.19 -4.75
C ASP A 49 6.43 9.72 -4.95
N ASN A 50 7.09 9.43 -6.08
CA ASN A 50 8.51 9.71 -6.25
C ASN A 50 8.84 11.21 -6.26
N TRP A 51 7.88 12.06 -6.61
CA TRP A 51 7.99 13.51 -6.45
C TRP A 51 8.31 13.94 -5.01
N HIS A 52 7.84 13.17 -4.02
CA HIS A 52 8.10 13.35 -2.59
C HIS A 52 9.33 12.57 -2.12
N LEU A 53 9.52 11.34 -2.63
CA LEU A 53 10.55 10.42 -2.15
C LEU A 53 11.95 10.72 -2.70
N GLY A 54 12.05 11.23 -3.95
CA GLY A 54 13.31 11.56 -4.61
C GLY A 54 14.25 10.37 -4.81
N ARG A 55 13.69 9.16 -5.06
CA ARG A 55 14.48 7.95 -5.28
C ARG A 55 14.99 7.87 -6.72
N PRO A 56 16.12 7.16 -6.97
CA PRO A 56 16.55 6.84 -8.33
C PRO A 56 15.47 6.08 -9.11
N ASP A 57 15.39 6.30 -10.43
CA ASP A 57 14.38 5.65 -11.27
C ASP A 57 14.53 4.12 -11.36
N ASP A 58 15.74 3.60 -11.13
CA ASP A 58 16.05 2.17 -11.12
C ASP A 58 15.95 1.52 -9.73
N ASP A 59 15.42 2.26 -8.73
CA ASP A 59 15.25 1.71 -7.38
C ASP A 59 14.28 0.54 -7.38
N LYS A 60 14.77 -0.61 -6.91
CA LYS A 60 14.01 -1.87 -6.88
C LYS A 60 12.81 -1.83 -5.93
N ALA A 61 12.76 -0.88 -5.01
CA ALA A 61 11.61 -0.68 -4.13
C ALA A 61 10.31 -0.33 -4.88
N PHE A 62 10.40 0.08 -6.16
CA PHE A 62 9.24 0.34 -7.02
C PHE A 62 8.66 -0.91 -7.69
N LEU A 63 9.45 -1.99 -7.84
CA LEU A 63 9.11 -3.14 -8.70
C LEU A 63 7.73 -3.74 -8.41
N LEU A 64 7.37 -3.89 -7.12
CA LEU A 64 6.10 -4.48 -6.74
C LEU A 64 4.91 -3.65 -7.23
N ASN A 65 4.92 -2.35 -6.90
CA ASN A 65 3.83 -1.45 -7.27
C ASN A 65 3.82 -1.14 -8.77
N ASP A 66 4.98 -1.09 -9.43
CA ASP A 66 5.07 -1.01 -10.90
C ASP A 66 4.37 -2.19 -11.55
N TYR A 67 4.57 -3.41 -11.04
CA TYR A 67 3.89 -4.60 -11.55
C TYR A 67 2.36 -4.49 -11.36
N VAL A 68 1.89 -4.21 -10.15
CA VAL A 68 0.45 -4.11 -9.86
C VAL A 68 -0.22 -3.09 -10.79
N ARG A 69 0.38 -1.91 -10.94
CA ARG A 69 -0.18 -0.79 -11.71
C ARG A 69 -0.18 -1.03 -13.21
N SER A 70 0.81 -1.74 -13.74
CA SER A 70 0.96 -1.94 -15.19
C SER A 70 0.36 -3.25 -15.70
N GLN A 71 0.24 -4.26 -14.85
CA GLN A 71 -0.14 -5.61 -15.27
C GLN A 71 -1.50 -6.07 -14.71
N THR A 72 -2.15 -5.28 -13.86
CA THR A 72 -3.43 -5.65 -13.26
C THR A 72 -4.45 -4.52 -13.41
N PRO A 73 -5.77 -4.80 -13.30
CA PRO A 73 -6.82 -3.78 -13.28
C PRO A 73 -6.96 -3.07 -11.93
N TYR A 74 -6.05 -3.28 -10.99
CA TYR A 74 -6.07 -2.62 -9.70
C TYR A 74 -5.67 -1.15 -9.80
N ILE A 75 -6.37 -0.32 -9.04
CA ILE A 75 -6.03 1.07 -8.79
C ILE A 75 -5.67 1.27 -7.32
N ASP A 76 -4.75 2.19 -7.05
CA ASP A 76 -4.37 2.59 -5.70
C ASP A 76 -5.43 3.55 -5.14
N LEU A 77 -6.15 3.11 -4.10
CA LEU A 77 -7.23 3.87 -3.48
C LEU A 77 -6.77 5.25 -3.02
N ILE A 78 -5.69 5.30 -2.24
CA ILE A 78 -5.26 6.54 -1.59
C ILE A 78 -4.71 7.53 -2.61
N GLU A 79 -3.94 7.07 -3.60
CA GLU A 79 -3.45 7.94 -4.67
C GLU A 79 -4.61 8.54 -5.47
N LYS A 80 -5.60 7.74 -5.81
CA LYS A 80 -6.76 8.20 -6.58
C LYS A 80 -7.69 9.10 -5.77
N TRP A 81 -7.79 8.89 -4.46
CA TRP A 81 -8.63 9.69 -3.56
C TRP A 81 -7.99 11.04 -3.19
N TYR A 82 -6.65 11.08 -3.05
CA TYR A 82 -5.86 12.26 -2.72
C TYR A 82 -4.84 12.58 -3.80
N PRO A 83 -5.27 12.98 -5.01
CA PRO A 83 -4.36 13.21 -6.12
C PRO A 83 -3.36 14.34 -5.80
N GLY A 84 -2.07 14.01 -5.91
CA GLY A 84 -0.99 14.97 -5.64
C GLY A 84 -0.66 15.19 -4.17
N GLU A 85 -1.28 14.43 -3.25
CA GLU A 85 -0.97 14.49 -1.83
C GLU A 85 -0.21 13.24 -1.38
N TYR A 86 0.80 13.42 -0.51
CA TYR A 86 1.52 12.31 0.08
C TYR A 86 0.91 11.89 1.42
N GLN A 87 0.31 10.70 1.46
CA GLN A 87 -0.35 10.14 2.64
C GLN A 87 0.51 9.04 3.26
N LYS A 88 1.46 9.42 4.15
CA LYS A 88 2.32 8.45 4.83
C LYS A 88 1.48 7.42 5.59
N SER A 89 1.89 6.16 5.54
CA SER A 89 1.25 5.06 6.27
C SER A 89 2.08 4.55 7.46
N THR A 90 3.27 5.11 7.67
CA THR A 90 4.13 4.74 8.80
C THR A 90 4.61 5.97 9.56
N PHE A 91 4.96 5.77 10.83
CA PHE A 91 5.57 6.80 11.65
C PHE A 91 6.88 7.33 11.03
N SER A 92 7.66 6.45 10.39
CA SER A 92 8.91 6.82 9.72
C SER A 92 8.71 7.67 8.46
N GLY A 93 7.47 7.99 8.11
CA GLY A 93 7.14 8.86 6.98
C GLY A 93 7.02 8.14 5.64
N ARG A 94 7.04 6.79 5.60
CA ARG A 94 6.86 6.03 4.37
C ARG A 94 5.39 5.72 4.10
N ARG A 95 5.03 5.57 2.85
CA ARG A 95 3.78 4.96 2.40
C ARG A 95 4.11 3.59 1.82
N ILE A 96 3.85 2.54 2.58
CA ILE A 96 4.13 1.14 2.24
C ILE A 96 2.93 0.22 2.47
N ASP A 97 1.86 0.77 3.03
CA ASP A 97 0.57 0.12 3.19
C ASP A 97 -0.36 0.61 2.08
N PHE A 98 -1.01 -0.30 1.40
CA PHE A 98 -1.87 0.00 0.26
C PHE A 98 -3.21 -0.69 0.37
N ILE A 99 -4.24 -0.05 -0.18
CA ILE A 99 -5.50 -0.66 -0.56
C ILE A 99 -5.62 -0.50 -2.07
N TYR A 100 -5.50 -1.59 -2.78
CA TYR A 100 -5.77 -1.68 -4.21
C TYR A 100 -7.17 -2.21 -4.42
N MET A 101 -7.90 -1.63 -5.37
CA MET A 101 -9.23 -2.08 -5.72
C MET A 101 -9.51 -1.89 -7.21
N THR A 102 -10.54 -2.58 -7.71
CA THR A 102 -11.01 -2.38 -9.08
C THR A 102 -11.80 -1.07 -9.21
N GLU A 103 -11.86 -0.51 -10.41
CA GLU A 103 -12.61 0.72 -10.71
C GLU A 103 -14.09 0.58 -10.38
N SER A 104 -14.68 -0.61 -10.64
CA SER A 104 -16.07 -0.93 -10.30
C SER A 104 -16.36 -0.74 -8.81
N LEU A 105 -15.40 -1.10 -7.96
CA LEU A 105 -15.52 -0.95 -6.53
C LEU A 105 -15.17 0.48 -6.07
N PHE A 106 -14.16 1.11 -6.69
CA PHE A 106 -13.78 2.49 -6.38
C PHE A 106 -14.94 3.47 -6.60
N SER A 107 -15.78 3.24 -7.61
CA SER A 107 -16.96 4.07 -7.88
C SER A 107 -17.98 4.09 -6.73
N ARG A 108 -17.87 3.17 -5.76
CA ARG A 108 -18.70 3.09 -4.55
C ARG A 108 -18.03 3.63 -3.29
N VAL A 109 -16.80 4.14 -3.41
CA VAL A 109 -16.09 4.74 -2.26
C VAL A 109 -16.76 6.07 -1.91
N THR A 110 -17.16 6.19 -0.66
CA THR A 110 -17.74 7.43 -0.11
C THR A 110 -16.76 8.16 0.81
N GLU A 111 -15.81 7.43 1.40
CA GLU A 111 -14.75 7.99 2.22
C GLU A 111 -13.50 7.10 2.17
N ALA A 112 -12.32 7.71 2.08
CA ALA A 112 -11.04 7.04 2.26
C ALA A 112 -10.09 7.95 3.02
N ARG A 113 -9.35 7.42 3.98
CA ARG A 113 -8.37 8.20 4.75
C ARG A 113 -7.31 7.33 5.40
N THR A 114 -6.13 7.91 5.61
CA THR A 114 -5.13 7.39 6.54
C THR A 114 -5.34 8.07 7.89
N ILE A 115 -5.47 7.30 8.95
CA ILE A 115 -5.78 7.81 10.30
C ILE A 115 -4.47 8.10 11.01
N HIS A 116 -4.06 9.37 11.04
CA HIS A 116 -2.80 9.78 11.64
C HIS A 116 -2.90 10.04 13.15
N ASP A 117 -4.08 10.37 13.66
CA ASP A 117 -4.28 10.77 15.04
C ASP A 117 -4.35 9.57 15.98
N GLY A 118 -3.51 9.58 17.01
CA GLY A 118 -3.59 8.64 18.14
C GLY A 118 -3.07 7.23 17.87
N PHE A 119 -2.46 6.94 16.72
CA PHE A 119 -2.13 5.55 16.37
C PHE A 119 -0.65 5.22 16.32
N ALA A 120 0.20 6.03 15.73
CA ALA A 120 1.58 5.61 15.50
C ALA A 120 2.58 6.34 16.39
N THR A 121 3.56 5.59 16.90
CA THR A 121 4.70 6.13 17.63
C THR A 121 6.01 5.53 17.17
N ALA A 122 7.07 6.34 17.15
CA ALA A 122 8.43 5.86 16.93
C ALA A 122 8.99 5.05 18.11
N SER A 123 8.36 5.12 19.28
CA SER A 123 8.92 4.51 20.47
C SER A 123 8.69 3.01 20.46
N ARG A 124 9.79 2.25 20.42
CA ARG A 124 9.82 0.80 20.71
C ARG A 124 10.15 0.52 22.17
N ASP A 125 10.28 1.55 23.01
CA ASP A 125 10.54 1.39 24.44
C ASP A 125 9.26 0.88 25.13
N PRO A 126 9.24 -0.36 25.68
CA PRO A 126 8.07 -0.92 26.34
C PRO A 126 7.52 -0.05 27.47
N ARG A 127 8.38 0.76 28.11
CA ARG A 127 7.99 1.69 29.19
C ARG A 127 7.17 2.86 28.68
N LYS A 128 7.33 3.23 27.40
CA LYS A 128 6.58 4.29 26.72
C LYS A 128 5.32 3.76 26.03
N LEU A 129 5.22 2.45 25.83
CA LEU A 129 4.07 1.78 25.25
C LEU A 129 2.96 1.49 26.27
N ASN A 130 3.17 1.85 27.54
CA ASN A 130 2.27 1.54 28.66
C ASN A 130 0.87 2.19 28.62
N ASN A 131 0.57 3.02 27.64
CA ASN A 131 -0.68 3.76 27.63
C ASN A 131 -1.71 3.25 26.62
N PHE A 132 -1.54 2.06 26.05
CA PHE A 132 -2.44 1.52 25.02
C PHE A 132 -2.69 2.46 23.81
N CYS A 133 -2.00 3.60 23.77
CA CYS A 133 -2.24 4.65 22.79
C CYS A 133 -1.41 4.51 21.52
N ASN A 134 -0.52 3.52 21.45
CA ASN A 134 0.41 3.35 20.34
C ASN A 134 0.57 1.87 19.96
N PRO A 135 -0.46 1.25 19.41
CA PRO A 135 -0.48 -0.17 19.11
C PRO A 135 0.46 -0.55 17.94
N SER A 136 0.87 0.41 17.13
CA SER A 136 1.63 0.17 15.91
C SER A 136 2.51 1.36 15.55
N ASP A 137 3.57 1.14 14.74
CA ASP A 137 4.31 2.16 14.00
C ASP A 137 3.73 2.39 12.58
N HIS A 138 2.62 1.74 12.26
CA HIS A 138 1.82 1.98 11.07
C HIS A 138 0.52 2.72 11.41
N TYR A 139 0.06 3.55 10.48
CA TYR A 139 -1.22 4.22 10.54
C TYR A 139 -2.30 3.37 9.84
N PRO A 140 -3.49 3.21 10.42
CA PRO A 140 -4.59 2.54 9.74
C PRO A 140 -5.03 3.30 8.49
N ILE A 141 -5.40 2.56 7.46
CA ILE A 141 -6.09 3.09 6.29
C ILE A 141 -7.54 2.60 6.36
N ALA A 142 -8.49 3.53 6.29
CA ALA A 142 -9.91 3.23 6.32
C ALA A 142 -10.58 3.63 5.02
N VAL A 143 -11.55 2.83 4.59
CA VAL A 143 -12.39 3.09 3.43
C VAL A 143 -13.84 2.75 3.75
N THR A 144 -14.76 3.61 3.32
CA THR A 144 -16.21 3.39 3.39
C THR A 144 -16.75 3.20 1.99
N LEU A 145 -17.57 2.17 1.80
CA LEU A 145 -18.18 1.81 0.53
C LEU A 145 -19.71 1.79 0.68
N GLU A 146 -20.42 2.28 -0.34
CA GLU A 146 -21.85 1.99 -0.55
C GLU A 146 -21.97 0.67 -1.32
N LEU A 147 -22.65 -0.32 -0.73
CA LEU A 147 -22.88 -1.65 -1.31
C LEU A 147 -24.24 -1.74 -2.00
#